data_f8fd0314ab13853e6217e67ab7c3360d
#
_entry.id   f8fd0314ab13853e6217e67ab7c3360d
#
_cell.length_a   1.000
_cell.length_b   1.000
_cell.length_c   1.000
_cell.angle_alpha   90.00
_cell.angle_beta   90.00
_cell.angle_gamma   90.00
#
_symmetry.space_group_name_H-M   'P 1'
#
loop_
_entity.id
_entity.type
_entity.pdbx_description
1 polymer ?
#
loop_
_entity_poly.entity_id
_entity_poly.type
_entity_poly.pdbx_seq_one_letter_code
_entity_poly.pdbx_strand_id
1 'polypeptide(L)'
;MTPRGTLAYRFAIANTVGAAFLSWAFIAGYAQQVLAGDISHISYVIAALFAVGLASSVLWVGRVYYNDEPAEYFKAHTAHISDVAEWLVTLGLIGNVVGFVIALRGVDVGALGGADGAQKVAVQLLAGM
;
A
#
# COMPACT_ATOMS: atom_id res chain seq x y z
N MET A 1 -18.43 -8.18 -26.84
CA MET A 1 -18.47 -8.06 -25.37
C MET A 1 -19.22 -6.80 -25.02
N THR A 2 -20.18 -6.88 -24.12
CA THR A 2 -20.88 -5.67 -23.61
C THR A 2 -19.90 -4.80 -22.81
N PRO A 3 -20.06 -3.46 -22.78
CA PRO A 3 -19.17 -2.58 -22.01
C PRO A 3 -19.01 -2.99 -20.53
N ARG A 4 -20.06 -3.56 -19.95
CA ARG A 4 -20.10 -4.07 -18.57
C ARG A 4 -19.23 -5.31 -18.40
N GLY A 5 -19.31 -6.26 -19.34
CA GLY A 5 -18.46 -7.46 -19.30
C GLY A 5 -16.98 -7.12 -19.39
N THR A 6 -16.63 -6.11 -20.19
CA THR A 6 -15.24 -5.64 -20.31
C THR A 6 -14.75 -4.99 -19.01
N LEU A 7 -15.59 -4.23 -18.31
CA LEU A 7 -15.26 -3.61 -17.03
C LEU A 7 -15.02 -4.68 -15.95
N ALA A 8 -15.96 -5.62 -15.80
CA ALA A 8 -15.84 -6.72 -14.83
C ALA A 8 -14.60 -7.59 -15.09
N TYR A 9 -14.32 -7.88 -16.35
CA TYR A 9 -13.16 -8.67 -16.75
C TYR A 9 -11.84 -7.96 -16.41
N ARG A 10 -11.71 -6.68 -16.76
CA ARG A 10 -10.51 -5.88 -16.43
C ARG A 10 -10.32 -5.76 -14.91
N PHE A 11 -11.39 -5.54 -14.18
CA PHE A 11 -11.37 -5.49 -12.72
C PHE A 11 -10.92 -6.82 -12.13
N ALA A 12 -11.48 -7.95 -12.60
CA ALA A 12 -11.10 -9.29 -12.14
C ALA A 12 -9.61 -9.58 -12.39
N ILE A 13 -9.10 -9.29 -13.59
CA ILE A 13 -7.68 -9.49 -13.91
C ILE A 13 -6.79 -8.66 -12.98
N ALA A 14 -7.06 -7.36 -12.85
CA ALA A 14 -6.25 -6.47 -12.04
C ALA A 14 -6.20 -6.93 -10.57
N ASN A 15 -7.35 -7.31 -10.01
CA ASN A 15 -7.42 -7.81 -8.63
C ASN A 15 -6.76 -9.18 -8.46
N THR A 16 -6.89 -10.09 -9.42
CA THR A 16 -6.23 -11.40 -9.37
C THR A 16 -4.72 -11.26 -9.39
N VAL A 17 -4.18 -10.41 -10.27
CA VAL A 17 -2.74 -10.13 -10.34
C VAL A 17 -2.26 -9.46 -9.05
N GLY A 18 -2.99 -8.47 -8.55
CA GLY A 18 -2.68 -7.81 -7.28
C GLY A 18 -2.70 -8.78 -6.10
N ALA A 19 -3.73 -9.61 -5.99
CA ALA A 19 -3.84 -10.61 -4.94
C ALA A 19 -2.72 -11.66 -5.01
N ALA A 20 -2.35 -12.12 -6.20
CA ALA A 20 -1.26 -13.05 -6.40
C ALA A 20 0.08 -12.44 -5.95
N PHE A 21 0.33 -11.17 -6.30
CA PHE A 21 1.53 -10.45 -5.87
C PHE A 21 1.59 -10.27 -4.35
N LEU A 22 0.49 -9.84 -3.73
CA LEU A 22 0.41 -9.67 -2.27
C LEU A 22 0.59 -11.00 -1.54
N SER A 23 -0.04 -12.07 -2.04
CA SER A 23 0.13 -13.42 -1.48
C SER A 23 1.57 -13.90 -1.57
N TRP A 24 2.21 -13.66 -2.71
CA TRP A 24 3.63 -13.98 -2.88
C TRP A 24 4.51 -13.19 -1.90
N ALA A 25 4.30 -11.88 -1.77
CA ALA A 25 5.07 -11.03 -0.86
C ALA A 25 4.88 -11.45 0.62
N PHE A 26 3.66 -11.90 0.97
CA PHE A 26 3.37 -12.42 2.31
C PHE A 26 4.07 -13.76 2.57
N ILE A 27 4.01 -14.71 1.64
CA ILE A 27 4.67 -16.02 1.74
C ILE A 27 6.20 -15.87 1.76
N ALA A 28 6.74 -14.95 0.97
CA ALA A 28 8.17 -14.65 0.94
C ALA A 28 8.68 -13.92 2.21
N GLY A 29 7.78 -13.53 3.13
CA GLY A 29 8.15 -12.87 4.39
C GLY A 29 8.37 -11.37 4.29
N TYR A 30 8.27 -10.77 3.11
CA TYR A 30 8.46 -9.33 2.93
C TYR A 30 7.43 -8.51 3.70
N ALA A 31 6.16 -8.92 3.67
CA ALA A 31 5.11 -8.23 4.40
C ALA A 31 5.33 -8.23 5.92
N GLN A 32 5.79 -9.37 6.46
CA GLN A 32 6.11 -9.50 7.88
C GLN A 32 7.31 -8.64 8.27
N GLN A 33 8.34 -8.58 7.43
CA GLN A 33 9.51 -7.73 7.68
C GLN A 33 9.13 -6.25 7.70
N VAL A 34 8.30 -5.79 6.75
CA VAL A 34 7.81 -4.41 6.72
C VAL A 34 6.99 -4.09 7.96
N LEU A 35 6.05 -4.97 8.34
CA LEU A 35 5.20 -4.75 9.51
C LEU A 35 6.00 -4.80 10.82
N ALA A 36 6.97 -5.69 10.93
CA ALA A 36 7.83 -5.79 12.12
C ALA A 36 8.79 -4.59 12.26
N GLY A 37 9.21 -4.00 11.14
CA GLY A 37 10.07 -2.82 11.12
C GLY A 37 9.31 -1.50 11.26
N ASP A 38 7.99 -1.51 11.16
CA ASP A 38 7.17 -0.28 11.18
C ASP A 38 6.91 0.19 12.62
N ILE A 39 7.86 0.96 13.15
CA ILE A 39 7.75 1.59 14.48
C ILE A 39 6.64 2.66 14.50
N SER A 40 6.28 3.23 13.35
CA SER A 40 5.29 4.30 13.24
C SER A 40 3.84 3.80 13.21
N HIS A 41 3.64 2.49 12.97
CA HIS A 41 2.34 1.86 12.74
C HIS A 41 1.54 2.42 11.55
N ILE A 42 2.16 3.24 10.69
CA ILE A 42 1.53 3.84 9.51
C ILE A 42 1.14 2.76 8.49
N SER A 43 1.93 1.67 8.39
CA SER A 43 1.62 0.54 7.51
C SER A 43 0.25 -0.08 7.80
N TYR A 44 -0.19 -0.12 9.05
CA TYR A 44 -1.53 -0.61 9.41
C TYR A 44 -2.63 0.31 8.91
N VAL A 45 -2.41 1.65 8.98
CA VAL A 45 -3.36 2.64 8.46
C VAL A 45 -3.47 2.51 6.93
N ILE A 46 -2.34 2.36 6.25
CA ILE A 46 -2.28 2.15 4.80
C ILE A 46 -3.04 0.87 4.42
N ALA A 47 -2.80 -0.24 5.14
CA ALA A 47 -3.48 -1.51 4.90
C ALA A 47 -5.00 -1.40 5.10
N ALA A 48 -5.45 -0.70 6.16
CA ALA A 48 -6.86 -0.48 6.43
C ALA A 48 -7.53 0.36 5.32
N LEU A 49 -6.91 1.46 4.90
CA LEU A 49 -7.42 2.30 3.80
C LEU A 49 -7.47 1.51 2.48
N PHE A 50 -6.45 0.72 2.19
CA PHE A 50 -6.43 -0.14 1.02
C PHE A 50 -7.57 -1.15 1.05
N ALA A 51 -7.81 -1.80 2.19
CA ALA A 51 -8.90 -2.77 2.35
C ALA A 51 -10.28 -2.12 2.15
N VAL A 52 -10.49 -0.92 2.68
CA VAL A 52 -11.73 -0.14 2.49
C VAL A 52 -11.93 0.23 1.02
N GLY A 53 -10.89 0.72 0.34
CA GLY A 53 -10.93 1.04 -1.09
C GLY A 53 -11.25 -0.17 -1.95
N LEU A 54 -10.63 -1.33 -1.64
CA LEU A 54 -10.87 -2.57 -2.34
C LEU A 54 -12.31 -3.07 -2.13
N ALA A 55 -12.81 -3.08 -0.89
CA ALA A 55 -14.17 -3.47 -0.56
C ALA A 55 -15.19 -2.58 -1.29
N SER A 56 -14.99 -1.28 -1.28
CA SER A 56 -15.83 -0.33 -2.02
C SER A 56 -15.85 -0.64 -3.52
N SER A 57 -14.69 -0.88 -4.12
CA SER A 57 -14.59 -1.22 -5.54
C SER A 57 -15.35 -2.51 -5.89
N VAL A 58 -15.20 -3.55 -5.08
CA VAL A 58 -15.90 -4.83 -5.27
C VAL A 58 -17.42 -4.65 -5.19
N LEU A 59 -17.91 -3.89 -4.21
CA LEU A 59 -19.33 -3.64 -4.04
C LEU A 59 -19.94 -2.89 -5.24
N TRP A 60 -19.25 -1.87 -5.75
CA TRP A 60 -19.75 -1.09 -6.89
C TRP A 60 -19.67 -1.85 -8.21
N VAL A 61 -18.61 -2.63 -8.46
CA VAL A 61 -18.53 -3.51 -9.63
C VAL A 61 -19.63 -4.56 -9.58
N GLY A 62 -19.87 -5.14 -8.40
CA GLY A 62 -20.96 -6.09 -8.19
C GLY A 62 -22.33 -5.48 -8.51
N ARG A 63 -22.60 -4.25 -8.05
CA ARG A 63 -23.85 -3.56 -8.35
C ARG A 63 -24.05 -3.33 -9.86
N VAL A 64 -23.03 -2.86 -10.55
CA VAL A 64 -23.09 -2.65 -12.01
C VAL A 64 -23.33 -3.95 -12.76
N TYR A 65 -22.75 -5.05 -12.28
CA TYR A 65 -22.87 -6.34 -12.92
C TYR A 65 -24.23 -7.02 -12.66
N TYR A 66 -24.70 -7.02 -11.40
CA TYR A 66 -25.92 -7.73 -11.01
C TYR A 66 -27.20 -6.92 -11.18
N ASN A 67 -27.15 -5.59 -11.00
CA ASN A 67 -28.33 -4.74 -11.06
C ASN A 67 -28.55 -4.07 -12.44
N ASP A 68 -27.75 -4.45 -13.43
CA ASP A 68 -27.87 -3.95 -14.81
C ASP A 68 -27.68 -2.43 -14.97
N GLU A 69 -26.96 -1.82 -14.00
CA GLU A 69 -26.67 -0.40 -14.00
C GLU A 69 -25.68 -0.01 -15.12
N PRO A 70 -25.79 1.20 -15.71
CA PRO A 70 -24.86 1.64 -16.72
C PRO A 70 -23.43 1.74 -16.16
N ALA A 71 -22.40 1.43 -16.98
CA ALA A 71 -21.01 1.51 -16.58
C ALA A 71 -20.58 2.93 -16.11
N GLU A 72 -21.29 3.97 -16.57
CA GLU A 72 -21.09 5.36 -16.14
C GLU A 72 -21.44 5.57 -14.68
N TYR A 73 -22.38 4.80 -14.15
CA TYR A 73 -22.73 4.80 -12.73
C TYR A 73 -21.55 4.40 -11.84
N PHE A 74 -20.79 3.40 -12.27
CA PHE A 74 -19.56 3.01 -11.58
C PHE A 74 -18.56 4.18 -11.51
N LYS A 75 -18.33 4.87 -12.63
CA LYS A 75 -17.40 5.99 -12.69
C LYS A 75 -17.81 7.15 -11.76
N ALA A 76 -19.09 7.47 -11.69
CA ALA A 76 -19.60 8.51 -10.81
C ALA A 76 -19.45 8.16 -9.32
N HIS A 77 -19.69 6.90 -8.95
CA HIS A 77 -19.67 6.45 -7.55
C HIS A 77 -18.30 5.99 -7.05
N THR A 78 -17.31 5.83 -7.94
CA THR A 78 -15.94 5.43 -7.59
C THR A 78 -14.94 6.58 -7.66
N ALA A 79 -15.39 7.82 -7.85
CA ALA A 79 -14.50 8.98 -7.87
C ALA A 79 -13.64 9.09 -6.59
N HIS A 80 -14.22 8.75 -5.43
CA HIS A 80 -13.52 8.72 -4.15
C HIS A 80 -12.37 7.71 -4.09
N ILE A 81 -12.33 6.70 -4.97
CA ILE A 81 -11.22 5.73 -5.02
C ILE A 81 -9.93 6.40 -5.49
N SER A 82 -10.04 7.38 -6.40
CA SER A 82 -8.89 8.21 -6.79
C SER A 82 -8.33 8.96 -5.58
N ASP A 83 -9.20 9.53 -4.76
CA ASP A 83 -8.80 10.26 -3.56
C ASP A 83 -8.13 9.32 -2.56
N VAL A 84 -8.70 8.10 -2.36
CA VAL A 84 -8.08 7.08 -1.51
C VAL A 84 -6.69 6.69 -2.03
N ALA A 85 -6.52 6.54 -3.35
CA ALA A 85 -5.21 6.24 -3.93
C ALA A 85 -4.18 7.35 -3.67
N GLU A 86 -4.57 8.62 -3.80
CA GLU A 86 -3.72 9.77 -3.48
C GLU A 86 -3.34 9.79 -2.00
N TRP A 87 -4.30 9.52 -1.12
CA TRP A 87 -4.05 9.41 0.33
C TRP A 87 -3.07 8.29 0.65
N LEU A 88 -3.19 7.12 0.00
CA LEU A 88 -2.27 6.00 0.19
C LEU A 88 -0.83 6.36 -0.20
N VAL A 89 -0.65 7.05 -1.33
CA VAL A 89 0.67 7.52 -1.77
C VAL A 89 1.25 8.53 -0.79
N THR A 90 0.43 9.50 -0.37
CA THR A 90 0.83 10.53 0.58
C THR A 90 1.22 9.95 1.94
N LEU A 91 0.41 9.03 2.47
CA LEU A 91 0.72 8.33 3.73
C LEU A 91 1.98 7.47 3.61
N GLY A 92 2.20 6.81 2.48
CA GLY A 92 3.41 6.06 2.22
C GLY A 92 4.66 6.96 2.26
N LEU A 93 4.57 8.14 1.64
CA LEU A 93 5.65 9.12 1.67
C LEU A 93 5.92 9.64 3.09
N ILE A 94 4.86 9.99 3.83
CA ILE A 94 4.96 10.44 5.23
C ILE A 94 5.59 9.32 6.09
N GLY A 95 5.13 8.09 5.92
CA GLY A 95 5.66 6.92 6.64
C GLY A 95 7.16 6.74 6.42
N ASN A 96 7.59 6.89 5.17
CA ASN A 96 9.01 6.82 4.82
C ASN A 96 9.84 7.92 5.51
N VAL A 97 9.35 9.17 5.48
CA VAL A 97 10.02 10.29 6.15
C VAL A 97 10.08 10.09 7.67
N VAL A 98 8.99 9.65 8.28
CA VAL A 98 8.93 9.37 9.73
C VAL A 98 9.88 8.23 10.10
N GLY A 99 9.88 7.13 9.33
CA GLY A 99 10.81 6.02 9.52
C GLY A 99 12.27 6.47 9.46
N PHE A 100 12.61 7.30 8.47
CA PHE A 100 13.94 7.86 8.33
C PHE A 100 14.34 8.76 9.53
N VAL A 101 13.44 9.62 10.00
CA VAL A 101 13.69 10.48 11.17
C VAL A 101 13.90 9.63 12.44
N ILE A 102 13.11 8.57 12.61
CA ILE A 102 13.27 7.66 13.76
C ILE A 102 14.61 6.92 13.69
N ALA A 103 15.00 6.44 12.50
CA ALA A 103 16.26 5.78 12.29
C ALA A 103 17.45 6.71 12.60
N LEU A 104 17.37 7.99 12.20
CA LEU A 104 18.40 8.99 12.50
C LEU A 104 18.52 9.29 13.99
N ARG A 105 17.41 9.26 14.75
CA ARG A 105 17.47 9.48 16.21
C ARG A 105 18.22 8.38 16.96
N GLY A 106 18.28 7.17 16.41
CA GLY A 106 19.05 6.06 16.98
C GLY A 106 20.53 6.08 16.63
N VAL A 107 20.96 7.00 15.78
CA VAL A 107 22.37 7.13 15.36
C VAL A 107 23.16 7.92 16.40
N ASP A 108 24.04 7.23 17.11
CA ASP A 108 25.03 7.89 17.96
C ASP A 108 26.12 8.52 17.09
N VAL A 109 26.10 9.84 16.98
CA VAL A 109 27.06 10.63 16.18
C VAL A 109 28.50 10.42 16.68
N GLY A 110 28.69 10.05 17.95
CA GLY A 110 29.98 9.71 18.51
C GLY A 110 30.57 8.41 17.97
N ALA A 111 29.71 7.49 17.51
CA ALA A 111 30.14 6.22 16.93
C ALA A 111 30.57 6.32 15.46
N LEU A 112 30.33 7.45 14.80
CA LEU A 112 30.68 7.67 13.39
C LEU A 112 32.19 7.76 13.10
N GLY A 113 33.01 7.89 14.14
CA GLY A 113 34.47 8.05 13.99
C GLY A 113 35.25 6.80 13.57
N GLY A 114 34.59 5.63 13.42
CA GLY A 114 35.22 4.38 13.00
C GLY A 114 34.53 3.74 11.78
N ALA A 115 35.27 2.94 11.02
CA ALA A 115 34.75 2.23 9.84
C ALA A 115 33.52 1.35 10.17
N ASP A 116 33.50 0.74 11.36
CA ASP A 116 32.37 -0.08 11.84
C ASP A 116 31.12 0.76 12.18
N GLY A 117 31.31 2.03 12.57
CA GLY A 117 30.22 2.94 12.87
C GLY A 117 29.43 3.32 11.63
N ALA A 118 30.12 3.62 10.53
CA ALA A 118 29.50 3.97 9.26
C ALA A 118 28.65 2.81 8.70
N GLN A 119 29.11 1.57 8.85
CA GLN A 119 28.37 0.39 8.40
C GLN A 119 27.12 0.15 9.23
N LYS A 120 27.18 0.31 10.56
CA LYS A 120 26.00 0.20 11.45
C LYS A 120 24.94 1.24 11.11
N VAL A 121 25.37 2.49 10.87
CA VAL A 121 24.48 3.58 10.48
C VAL A 121 23.81 3.30 9.13
N ALA A 122 24.55 2.80 8.15
CA ALA A 122 24.00 2.44 6.84
C ALA A 122 22.92 1.35 6.95
N VAL A 123 23.17 0.31 7.74
CA VAL A 123 22.19 -0.77 8.00
C VAL A 123 20.95 -0.21 8.72
N GLN A 124 21.12 0.68 9.68
CA GLN A 124 20.03 1.27 10.46
C GLN A 124 19.17 2.23 9.61
N LEU A 125 19.79 2.99 8.70
CA LEU A 125 19.09 3.82 7.73
C LEU A 125 18.28 2.97 6.72
N LEU A 126 18.85 1.87 6.25
CA LEU A 126 18.17 0.94 5.35
C LEU A 126 16.98 0.25 6.03
N ALA A 127 17.08 -0.05 7.31
CA ALA A 127 15.99 -0.64 8.09
C ALA A 127 14.86 0.37 8.40
N GLY A 128 15.15 1.68 8.38
CA GLY A 128 14.17 2.75 8.63
C GLY A 128 13.46 3.26 7.38
N MET A 129 13.91 2.85 6.20
CA MET A 129 13.25 3.16 4.91
C MET A 129 12.29 2.08 4.49
#